data_3c1ee726eb43670a55a14bbc5785fc2c
#
_entry.id   3c1ee726eb43670a55a14bbc5785fc2c
#
_cell.length_a   1.000
_cell.length_b   1.000
_cell.length_c   1.000
_cell.angle_alpha   90.00
_cell.angle_beta   90.00
_cell.angle_gamma   90.00
#
_symmetry.space_group_name_H-M   'P 1'
#
loop_
_entity.id
_entity.type
_entity.pdbx_description
1 polymer ?
#
loop_
_entity_poly.entity_id
_entity_poly.type
_entity_poly.pdbx_seq_one_letter_code
_entity_poly.pdbx_strand_id
1 'polypeptide(L)'
;NVSYQYFLGLQSFQQTSPIKHGVLPEFRKRLGKDFLVRVNEIFLKRANSTHAHAEDRPESPAANGNMGTMILDATCSPSNIRFPQDFSLLNEARVKLDAMIDKLHETASGKRRPRTYRKVLRKKCLAHAKSRKRTAKQTRSIIRVMLCAVKRNMAFVDGFLEKGGFLEDRDMELLATIRRLYAQQKEMFDEKKHRVAERIVSVTQPYARPVVRGKVKDPVEFGAKYDVSVDERGHARLEH
;
A
#
# COMPACT_ATOMS: atom_id res chain seq x y z
N ASN A 1 -3.92 -25.38 -17.77
CA ASN A 1 -5.35 -25.59 -17.99
C ASN A 1 -5.65 -25.39 -19.48
N VAL A 2 -6.30 -26.38 -20.12
CA VAL A 2 -6.63 -26.39 -21.55
C VAL A 2 -7.55 -25.21 -21.92
N SER A 3 -8.54 -24.91 -21.10
CA SER A 3 -9.50 -23.83 -21.35
C SER A 3 -8.82 -22.47 -21.43
N TYR A 4 -7.81 -22.20 -20.59
CA TYR A 4 -7.07 -20.95 -20.66
C TYR A 4 -6.19 -20.87 -21.91
N GLN A 5 -5.61 -21.98 -22.35
CA GLN A 5 -4.80 -22.01 -23.55
C GLN A 5 -5.65 -21.77 -24.82
N TYR A 6 -6.83 -22.33 -24.86
CA TYR A 6 -7.83 -22.06 -25.90
C TYR A 6 -8.24 -20.59 -25.92
N PHE A 7 -8.54 -20.03 -24.75
CA PHE A 7 -8.88 -18.60 -24.62
C PHE A 7 -7.77 -17.66 -25.10
N LEU A 8 -6.50 -18.07 -24.88
CA LEU A 8 -5.34 -17.32 -25.38
C LEU A 8 -5.08 -17.50 -26.87
N GLY A 9 -5.90 -18.28 -27.59
CA GLY A 9 -5.78 -18.51 -29.02
C GLY A 9 -4.60 -19.43 -29.39
N LEU A 10 -4.13 -20.27 -28.47
CA LEU A 10 -3.07 -21.22 -28.77
C LEU A 10 -3.61 -22.37 -29.63
N GLN A 11 -2.95 -22.66 -30.78
CA GLN A 11 -3.38 -23.66 -31.74
C GLN A 11 -3.21 -25.09 -31.21
N SER A 12 -2.33 -25.32 -30.26
CA SER A 12 -2.07 -26.62 -29.65
C SER A 12 -1.78 -26.53 -28.17
N PHE A 13 -2.03 -27.62 -27.42
CA PHE A 13 -1.72 -27.69 -26.00
C PHE A 13 -0.21 -27.62 -25.75
N GLN A 14 0.21 -26.70 -24.90
CA GLN A 14 1.60 -26.51 -24.47
C GLN A 14 1.75 -26.86 -22.99
N GLN A 15 2.74 -27.66 -22.65
CA GLN A 15 3.09 -27.98 -21.26
C GLN A 15 3.87 -26.86 -20.58
N THR A 16 4.61 -26.08 -21.35
CA THR A 16 5.38 -24.93 -20.83
C THR A 16 4.55 -23.67 -20.86
N SER A 17 4.76 -22.79 -19.88
CA SER A 17 4.07 -21.49 -19.86
C SER A 17 4.50 -20.63 -21.05
N PRO A 18 3.56 -20.12 -21.87
CA PRO A 18 3.88 -19.25 -23.01
C PRO A 18 4.48 -17.90 -22.56
N ILE A 19 4.30 -17.53 -21.30
CA ILE A 19 4.77 -16.28 -20.74
C ILE A 19 5.66 -16.57 -19.53
N LYS A 20 6.89 -16.07 -19.53
CA LYS A 20 7.79 -16.15 -18.38
C LYS A 20 7.26 -15.30 -17.22
N HIS A 21 7.45 -15.73 -15.97
CA HIS A 21 6.97 -15.04 -14.77
C HIS A 21 7.37 -13.55 -14.68
N GLY A 22 8.53 -13.17 -15.20
CA GLY A 22 9.01 -11.78 -15.19
C GLY A 22 8.31 -10.84 -16.17
N VAL A 23 7.61 -11.38 -17.19
CA VAL A 23 7.00 -10.56 -18.25
C VAL A 23 5.76 -9.81 -17.76
N LEU A 24 4.94 -10.40 -16.88
CA LEU A 24 3.73 -9.75 -16.37
C LEU A 24 4.02 -8.47 -15.53
N PRO A 25 5.00 -8.45 -14.62
CA PRO A 25 5.39 -7.21 -13.93
C PRO A 25 5.92 -6.13 -14.88
N GLU A 26 6.73 -6.53 -15.88
CA GLU A 26 7.22 -5.62 -16.92
C GLU A 26 6.09 -5.04 -17.76
N PHE A 27 5.16 -5.89 -18.19
CA PHE A 27 3.99 -5.47 -18.94
C PHE A 27 3.13 -4.48 -18.14
N ARG A 28 2.87 -4.76 -16.84
CA ARG A 28 2.13 -3.85 -15.95
C ARG A 28 2.81 -2.50 -15.79
N LYS A 29 4.14 -2.44 -15.76
CA LYS A 29 4.89 -1.18 -15.69
C LYS A 29 4.73 -0.34 -16.95
N ARG A 30 4.59 -0.98 -18.12
CA ARG A 30 4.39 -0.30 -19.42
C ARG A 30 2.95 0.18 -19.61
N LEU A 31 1.98 -0.48 -18.97
CA LEU A 31 0.59 -0.06 -18.99
C LEU A 31 0.40 1.06 -17.98
N GLY A 32 0.39 2.30 -18.43
CA GLY A 32 0.05 3.45 -17.59
C GLY A 32 -1.41 3.40 -17.11
N LYS A 33 -1.72 4.14 -16.05
CA LYS A 33 -3.08 4.26 -15.49
C LYS A 33 -4.08 4.67 -16.57
N ASP A 34 -3.73 5.63 -17.41
CA ASP A 34 -4.59 6.15 -18.47
C ASP A 34 -4.94 5.11 -19.54
N PHE A 35 -4.03 4.18 -19.81
CA PHE A 35 -4.30 3.07 -20.73
C PHE A 35 -5.38 2.15 -20.18
N LEU A 36 -5.29 1.78 -18.89
CA LEU A 36 -6.29 0.91 -18.25
C LEU A 36 -7.67 1.56 -18.21
N VAL A 37 -7.73 2.85 -17.93
CA VAL A 37 -8.99 3.62 -17.97
C VAL A 37 -9.59 3.59 -19.38
N ARG A 38 -8.80 3.89 -20.43
CA ARG A 38 -9.28 3.83 -21.82
C ARG A 38 -9.77 2.46 -22.24
N VAL A 39 -9.05 1.40 -21.84
CA VAL A 39 -9.47 0.02 -22.15
C VAL A 39 -10.81 -0.28 -21.47
N ASN A 40 -10.96 0.09 -20.20
CA ASN A 40 -12.23 -0.10 -19.49
C ASN A 40 -13.38 0.66 -20.16
N GLU A 41 -13.16 1.90 -20.58
CA GLU A 41 -14.16 2.69 -21.32
C GLU A 41 -14.56 2.06 -22.68
N ILE A 42 -13.59 1.47 -23.40
CA ILE A 42 -13.87 0.76 -24.64
C ILE A 42 -14.75 -0.46 -24.38
N PHE A 43 -14.47 -1.22 -23.33
CA PHE A 43 -15.31 -2.36 -22.96
C PHE A 43 -16.72 -1.94 -22.57
N LEU A 44 -16.87 -0.89 -21.77
CA LEU A 44 -18.18 -0.34 -21.39
C LEU A 44 -18.97 0.17 -22.60
N LYS A 45 -18.33 0.89 -23.51
CA LYS A 45 -18.96 1.35 -24.75
C LYS A 45 -19.42 0.21 -25.65
N ARG A 46 -18.57 -0.84 -25.81
CA ARG A 46 -18.96 -2.04 -26.57
C ARG A 46 -20.10 -2.82 -25.93
N ALA A 47 -20.05 -3.02 -24.61
CA ALA A 47 -21.14 -3.68 -23.90
C ALA A 47 -22.47 -2.94 -24.06
N ASN A 48 -22.46 -1.62 -24.08
CA ASN A 48 -23.64 -0.80 -24.32
C ASN A 48 -24.11 -0.83 -25.79
N SER A 49 -23.20 -0.87 -26.78
CA SER A 49 -23.55 -0.90 -28.20
C SER A 49 -24.06 -2.27 -28.67
N THR A 50 -23.60 -3.37 -28.09
CA THR A 50 -24.07 -4.73 -28.44
C THR A 50 -25.52 -4.95 -28.01
N HIS A 51 -26.03 -4.20 -27.04
CA HIS A 51 -27.42 -4.28 -26.56
C HIS A 51 -28.37 -3.30 -27.26
N ALA A 52 -27.87 -2.34 -28.03
CA ALA A 52 -28.72 -1.47 -28.85
C ALA A 52 -29.40 -2.20 -30.02
N HIS A 53 -28.98 -3.44 -30.34
CA HIS A 53 -29.60 -4.28 -31.36
C HIS A 53 -30.54 -5.37 -30.83
N ALA A 54 -30.80 -5.41 -29.53
CA ALA A 54 -31.78 -6.31 -28.91
C ALA A 54 -33.03 -5.48 -28.54
N GLU A 55 -33.63 -4.86 -29.54
CA GLU A 55 -34.96 -4.26 -29.46
C GLU A 55 -35.99 -5.39 -29.51
N ASP A 56 -36.48 -5.83 -28.35
CA ASP A 56 -37.83 -6.30 -28.10
C ASP A 56 -38.07 -6.40 -26.59
N ARG A 57 -38.18 -5.25 -25.93
CA ARG A 57 -38.83 -5.16 -24.62
C ARG A 57 -39.81 -4.01 -24.64
N PRO A 58 -41.08 -4.23 -24.26
CA PRO A 58 -42.08 -3.17 -24.25
C PRO A 58 -41.63 -2.03 -23.34
N GLU A 59 -41.62 -0.82 -23.88
CA GLU A 59 -41.37 0.43 -23.18
C GLU A 59 -42.32 0.56 -21.98
N SER A 60 -41.77 0.43 -20.77
CA SER A 60 -42.43 1.00 -19.61
C SER A 60 -42.21 2.50 -19.61
N PRO A 61 -43.25 3.31 -19.49
CA PRO A 61 -43.11 4.75 -19.47
C PRO A 61 -42.50 5.21 -18.14
N ALA A 62 -41.20 5.25 -18.03
CA ALA A 62 -40.51 5.90 -16.93
C ALA A 62 -40.51 7.40 -17.17
N ALA A 63 -41.54 8.09 -16.70
CA ALA A 63 -41.74 9.53 -16.79
C ALA A 63 -40.80 10.38 -15.90
N ASN A 64 -39.75 9.82 -15.34
CA ASN A 64 -38.74 10.57 -14.57
C ASN A 64 -37.37 10.05 -14.98
N GLY A 65 -36.55 10.86 -15.59
CA GLY A 65 -35.22 10.56 -16.15
C GLY A 65 -34.19 9.89 -15.23
N ASN A 66 -34.61 8.93 -14.44
CA ASN A 66 -33.76 8.10 -13.60
C ASN A 66 -33.28 6.88 -14.42
N MET A 67 -32.00 6.91 -14.81
CA MET A 67 -31.35 5.92 -15.67
C MET A 67 -30.91 4.67 -14.91
N GLY A 68 -31.48 4.38 -13.76
CA GLY A 68 -31.17 3.18 -12.97
C GLY A 68 -30.55 3.45 -11.61
N THR A 69 -30.16 2.39 -10.91
CA THR A 69 -29.53 2.46 -9.57
C THR A 69 -28.02 2.28 -9.70
N MET A 70 -27.27 3.30 -9.28
CA MET A 70 -25.83 3.18 -9.14
C MET A 70 -25.50 2.67 -7.74
N ILE A 71 -24.84 1.52 -7.64
CA ILE A 71 -24.35 0.97 -6.39
C ILE A 71 -22.89 1.35 -6.26
N LEU A 72 -22.56 2.13 -5.22
CA LEU A 72 -21.18 2.44 -4.84
C LEU A 72 -20.76 1.54 -3.68
N ASP A 73 -19.74 0.73 -3.90
CA ASP A 73 -19.15 -0.10 -2.85
C ASP A 73 -17.65 0.13 -2.75
N ALA A 74 -17.16 0.28 -1.52
CA ALA A 74 -15.74 0.40 -1.24
C ALA A 74 -15.12 -0.99 -1.19
N THR A 75 -14.29 -1.33 -2.16
CA THR A 75 -13.55 -2.57 -2.19
C THR A 75 -12.08 -2.37 -1.82
N CYS A 76 -11.41 -3.45 -1.47
CA CYS A 76 -10.00 -3.47 -1.11
C CYS A 76 -9.25 -4.47 -1.99
N SER A 77 -8.15 -4.02 -2.59
CA SER A 77 -7.16 -4.93 -3.15
C SER A 77 -6.22 -5.39 -2.02
N PRO A 78 -6.31 -6.65 -1.54
CA PRO A 78 -5.50 -7.10 -0.44
C PRO A 78 -4.00 -6.99 -0.75
N SER A 79 -3.26 -6.38 0.15
CA SER A 79 -1.80 -6.31 0.09
C SER A 79 -1.20 -7.29 1.08
N ASN A 80 -0.20 -8.05 0.65
CA ASN A 80 0.53 -8.96 1.53
C ASN A 80 1.46 -8.16 2.44
N ILE A 81 0.89 -7.50 3.45
CA ILE A 81 1.62 -6.77 4.49
C ILE A 81 1.50 -7.50 5.82
N ARG A 82 2.60 -7.47 6.58
CA ARG A 82 2.59 -7.99 7.94
C ARG A 82 1.62 -7.19 8.79
N PHE A 83 0.89 -7.85 9.72
CA PHE A 83 0.01 -7.15 10.66
C PHE A 83 0.75 -5.99 11.35
N PRO A 84 0.27 -4.75 11.22
CA PRO A 84 0.97 -3.55 11.65
C PRO A 84 0.96 -3.42 13.18
N GLN A 85 2.11 -3.58 13.80
CA GLN A 85 2.34 -3.28 15.21
C GLN A 85 3.18 -2.01 15.32
N ASP A 86 2.85 -1.09 16.22
CA ASP A 86 3.49 0.22 16.34
C ASP A 86 5.01 0.14 16.46
N PHE A 87 5.52 -0.72 17.34
CA PHE A 87 6.96 -0.92 17.48
C PHE A 87 7.62 -1.49 16.21
N SER A 88 6.88 -2.30 15.47
CA SER A 88 7.35 -2.93 14.22
C SER A 88 7.46 -1.91 13.09
N LEU A 89 6.43 -1.05 12.93
CA LEU A 89 6.42 0.05 11.96
C LEU A 89 7.55 1.05 12.24
N LEU A 90 7.71 1.44 13.50
CA LEU A 90 8.80 2.34 13.91
C LEU A 90 10.19 1.70 13.70
N ASN A 91 10.33 0.39 13.93
CA ASN A 91 11.59 -0.29 13.64
C ASN A 91 11.87 -0.37 12.13
N GLU A 92 10.85 -0.57 11.30
CA GLU A 92 10.99 -0.53 9.84
C GLU A 92 11.42 0.86 9.37
N ALA A 93 10.76 1.91 9.83
CA ALA A 93 11.14 3.30 9.57
C ALA A 93 12.59 3.58 9.97
N ARG A 94 13.00 3.12 11.18
CA ARG A 94 14.39 3.25 11.65
C ARG A 94 15.37 2.55 10.69
N VAL A 95 15.06 1.34 10.22
CA VAL A 95 15.95 0.59 9.29
C VAL A 95 16.09 1.33 7.97
N LYS A 96 15.00 1.90 7.44
CA LYS A 96 15.03 2.71 6.22
C LYS A 96 15.87 3.99 6.40
N LEU A 97 15.71 4.68 7.52
CA LEU A 97 16.55 5.83 7.87
C LEU A 97 18.02 5.46 8.04
N ASP A 98 18.33 4.28 8.65
CA ASP A 98 19.72 3.79 8.74
C ASP A 98 20.35 3.62 7.34
N ALA A 99 19.59 3.12 6.35
CA ALA A 99 20.05 2.98 4.97
C ALA A 99 20.25 4.33 4.27
N MET A 100 19.34 5.30 4.49
CA MET A 100 19.52 6.68 3.96
C MET A 100 20.76 7.35 4.54
N ILE A 101 21.01 7.19 5.85
CA ILE A 101 22.21 7.70 6.52
C ILE A 101 23.48 7.08 5.92
N ASP A 102 23.44 5.79 5.57
CA ASP A 102 24.58 5.13 4.93
C ASP A 102 24.87 5.72 3.56
N LYS A 103 23.86 5.85 2.70
CA LYS A 103 23.97 6.49 1.37
C LYS A 103 24.53 7.91 1.47
N LEU A 104 23.97 8.74 2.35
CA LEU A 104 24.38 10.13 2.55
C LEU A 104 25.79 10.25 3.13
N HIS A 105 26.19 9.30 3.98
CA HIS A 105 27.51 9.28 4.55
C HIS A 105 28.59 8.86 3.53
N GLU A 106 28.29 7.93 2.63
CA GLU A 106 29.19 7.48 1.56
C GLU A 106 29.54 8.64 0.59
N THR A 107 28.55 9.52 0.33
CA THR A 107 28.78 10.71 -0.52
C THR A 107 29.48 11.85 0.23
N ALA A 108 29.41 11.89 1.56
CA ALA A 108 30.01 12.94 2.39
C ALA A 108 31.42 12.54 2.83
N SER A 109 32.43 12.73 1.94
CA SER A 109 33.82 12.41 2.20
C SER A 109 34.35 12.82 3.59
N GLY A 110 34.87 11.84 4.33
CA GLY A 110 35.81 12.06 5.45
C GLY A 110 35.22 12.29 6.84
N LYS A 111 33.91 12.31 7.04
CA LYS A 111 33.31 12.51 8.37
C LYS A 111 32.99 11.19 9.06
N ARG A 112 33.17 11.15 10.40
CA ARG A 112 32.81 9.99 11.20
C ARG A 112 31.31 9.72 11.09
N ARG A 113 30.93 8.46 10.79
CA ARG A 113 29.52 8.01 10.70
C ARG A 113 28.76 8.28 11.98
N PRO A 114 27.53 8.81 11.93
CA PRO A 114 26.68 9.00 13.10
C PRO A 114 26.36 7.69 13.83
N ARG A 115 26.30 7.72 15.14
CA ARG A 115 25.94 6.56 15.97
C ARG A 115 24.43 6.33 15.96
N THR A 116 23.97 5.38 15.17
CA THR A 116 22.53 5.02 15.06
C THR A 116 22.12 3.88 16.01
N TYR A 117 23.09 3.27 16.73
CA TYR A 117 22.86 2.15 17.67
C TYR A 117 22.07 0.97 17.08
N ARG A 118 22.17 0.73 15.78
CA ARG A 118 21.36 -0.25 15.02
C ARG A 118 21.41 -1.66 15.58
N LYS A 119 22.58 -2.16 16.02
CA LYS A 119 22.73 -3.51 16.62
C LYS A 119 21.94 -3.64 17.92
N VAL A 120 22.06 -2.67 18.82
CA VAL A 120 21.37 -2.64 20.11
C VAL A 120 19.86 -2.55 19.95
N LEU A 121 19.40 -1.63 19.07
CA LEU A 121 17.98 -1.44 18.81
C LEU A 121 17.36 -2.67 18.15
N ARG A 122 18.06 -3.30 17.20
CA ARG A 122 17.64 -4.57 16.60
C ARG A 122 17.46 -5.66 17.66
N LYS A 123 18.43 -5.81 18.57
CA LYS A 123 18.36 -6.81 19.67
C LYS A 123 17.15 -6.54 20.57
N LYS A 124 16.91 -5.29 20.98
CA LYS A 124 15.76 -4.90 21.81
C LYS A 124 14.43 -5.18 21.12
N CYS A 125 14.31 -4.82 19.84
CA CYS A 125 13.11 -5.05 19.04
C CYS A 125 12.82 -6.54 18.88
N LEU A 126 13.84 -7.35 18.56
CA LEU A 126 13.71 -8.80 18.43
C LEU A 126 13.35 -9.48 19.75
N ALA A 127 13.94 -9.06 20.87
CA ALA A 127 13.61 -9.59 22.19
C ALA A 127 12.13 -9.34 22.53
N HIS A 128 11.64 -8.11 22.26
CA HIS A 128 10.21 -7.79 22.44
C HIS A 128 9.32 -8.59 21.49
N ALA A 129 9.71 -8.74 20.21
CA ALA A 129 8.94 -9.49 19.22
C ALA A 129 8.81 -10.98 19.55
N LYS A 130 9.85 -11.58 20.14
CA LYS A 130 9.89 -13.01 20.54
C LYS A 130 9.19 -13.29 21.89
N SER A 131 8.92 -12.27 22.69
CA SER A 131 8.28 -12.44 24.00
C SER A 131 6.84 -12.97 23.83
N ARG A 132 6.52 -14.07 24.50
CA ARG A 132 5.17 -14.67 24.52
C ARG A 132 4.17 -13.81 25.30
N LYS A 133 4.60 -13.29 26.46
CA LYS A 133 3.78 -12.43 27.33
C LYS A 133 4.33 -11.00 27.24
N ARG A 134 3.57 -10.11 26.62
CA ARG A 134 3.91 -8.69 26.46
C ARG A 134 2.98 -7.86 27.32
N THR A 135 3.51 -7.21 28.34
CA THR A 135 2.71 -6.26 29.13
C THR A 135 2.59 -4.92 28.38
N ALA A 136 1.52 -4.17 28.67
CA ALA A 136 1.34 -2.83 28.13
C ALA A 136 2.54 -1.91 28.45
N LYS A 137 3.09 -2.02 29.67
CA LYS A 137 4.27 -1.28 30.10
C LYS A 137 5.51 -1.59 29.25
N GLN A 138 5.77 -2.88 28.95
CA GLN A 138 6.89 -3.29 28.10
C GLN A 138 6.70 -2.81 26.66
N THR A 139 5.48 -2.93 26.11
CA THR A 139 5.15 -2.44 24.76
C THR A 139 5.32 -0.93 24.67
N ARG A 140 4.84 -0.19 25.65
CA ARG A 140 5.02 1.26 25.71
C ARG A 140 6.49 1.67 25.81
N SER A 141 7.29 0.91 26.59
CA SER A 141 8.73 1.14 26.74
C SER A 141 9.47 0.98 25.40
N ILE A 142 9.19 -0.10 24.65
CA ILE A 142 9.85 -0.32 23.35
C ILE A 142 9.42 0.71 22.31
N ILE A 143 8.14 1.12 22.28
CA ILE A 143 7.65 2.19 21.38
C ILE A 143 8.40 3.49 21.68
N ARG A 144 8.55 3.86 22.96
CA ARG A 144 9.33 5.05 23.35
C ARG A 144 10.75 5.02 22.84
N VAL A 145 11.43 3.88 22.99
CA VAL A 145 12.81 3.67 22.50
C VAL A 145 12.87 3.81 20.98
N MET A 146 11.91 3.26 20.25
CA MET A 146 11.87 3.36 18.80
C MET A 146 11.55 4.77 18.33
N LEU A 147 10.62 5.50 18.96
CA LEU A 147 10.34 6.90 18.68
C LEU A 147 11.60 7.77 18.84
N CYS A 148 12.34 7.61 19.96
CA CYS A 148 13.61 8.33 20.16
C CYS A 148 14.63 8.00 19.06
N ALA A 149 14.71 6.75 18.63
CA ALA A 149 15.62 6.32 17.58
C ALA A 149 15.26 6.90 16.20
N VAL A 150 13.98 6.88 15.83
CA VAL A 150 13.49 7.45 14.57
C VAL A 150 13.73 8.95 14.55
N LYS A 151 13.36 9.68 15.63
CA LYS A 151 13.60 11.13 15.75
C LYS A 151 15.08 11.49 15.54
N ARG A 152 15.97 10.80 16.24
CA ARG A 152 17.42 11.02 16.11
C ARG A 152 17.91 10.73 14.69
N ASN A 153 17.47 9.63 14.09
CA ASN A 153 17.93 9.25 12.76
C ASN A 153 17.38 10.23 11.69
N MET A 154 16.16 10.75 11.83
CA MET A 154 15.64 11.82 10.97
C MET A 154 16.53 13.07 11.06
N ALA A 155 16.89 13.50 12.28
CA ALA A 155 17.77 14.66 12.45
C ALA A 155 19.15 14.45 11.82
N PHE A 156 19.68 13.22 11.78
CA PHE A 156 20.92 12.94 11.05
C PHE A 156 20.72 13.07 9.53
N VAL A 157 19.62 12.55 8.98
CA VAL A 157 19.29 12.70 7.55
C VAL A 157 19.15 14.18 7.21
N ASP A 158 18.38 14.93 8.00
CA ASP A 158 18.18 16.38 7.80
C ASP A 158 19.52 17.14 7.82
N GLY A 159 20.38 16.86 8.77
CA GLY A 159 21.68 17.49 8.87
C GLY A 159 22.66 17.12 7.72
N PHE A 160 22.47 15.98 7.05
CA PHE A 160 23.20 15.67 5.83
C PHE A 160 22.63 16.42 4.61
N LEU A 161 21.29 16.51 4.50
CA LEU A 161 20.64 17.23 3.41
C LEU A 161 20.94 18.74 3.46
N GLU A 162 20.95 19.35 4.65
CA GLU A 162 21.34 20.74 4.85
C GLU A 162 22.79 21.05 4.43
N LYS A 163 23.65 20.03 4.45
CA LYS A 163 25.05 20.13 4.01
C LYS A 163 25.25 19.79 2.53
N GLY A 164 24.17 19.73 1.74
CA GLY A 164 24.22 19.44 0.32
C GLY A 164 24.24 17.95 -0.02
N GLY A 165 23.91 17.06 0.95
CA GLY A 165 23.66 15.65 0.66
C GLY A 165 22.46 15.47 -0.26
N PHE A 166 22.49 14.47 -1.12
CA PHE A 166 21.42 14.19 -2.08
C PHE A 166 20.80 12.82 -1.83
N LEU A 167 19.47 12.76 -1.90
CA LEU A 167 18.69 11.53 -1.94
C LEU A 167 17.87 11.50 -3.23
N GLU A 168 17.68 10.31 -3.77
CA GLU A 168 16.78 10.09 -4.91
C GLU A 168 15.33 10.41 -4.52
N ASP A 169 14.49 10.75 -5.50
CA ASP A 169 13.06 11.09 -5.30
C ASP A 169 12.32 10.03 -4.50
N ARG A 170 12.57 8.75 -4.78
CA ARG A 170 11.99 7.63 -4.05
C ARG A 170 12.36 7.64 -2.55
N ASP A 171 13.60 7.97 -2.22
CA ASP A 171 14.05 8.04 -0.82
C ASP A 171 13.48 9.30 -0.14
N MET A 172 13.28 10.40 -0.88
CA MET A 172 12.62 11.61 -0.38
C MET A 172 11.14 11.36 -0.08
N GLU A 173 10.40 10.67 -0.95
CA GLU A 173 9.01 10.25 -0.71
C GLU A 173 8.90 9.32 0.51
N LEU A 174 9.84 8.39 0.62
CA LEU A 174 9.92 7.50 1.77
C LEU A 174 10.21 8.26 3.07
N LEU A 175 11.10 9.26 3.04
CA LEU A 175 11.39 10.13 4.18
C LEU A 175 10.14 10.93 4.59
N ALA A 176 9.40 11.48 3.63
CA ALA A 176 8.13 12.17 3.90
C ALA A 176 7.10 11.24 4.55
N THR A 177 7.02 9.99 4.08
CA THR A 177 6.16 8.95 4.68
C THR A 177 6.58 8.62 6.12
N ILE A 178 7.88 8.48 6.37
CA ILE A 178 8.42 8.23 7.71
C ILE A 178 8.13 9.39 8.66
N ARG A 179 8.22 10.63 8.20
CA ARG A 179 7.88 11.82 9.01
C ARG A 179 6.41 11.81 9.42
N ARG A 180 5.50 11.50 8.50
CA ARG A 180 4.07 11.35 8.80
C ARG A 180 3.81 10.20 9.77
N LEU A 181 4.41 9.04 9.54
CA LEU A 181 4.33 7.90 10.44
C LEU A 181 4.80 8.28 11.85
N TYR A 182 5.95 8.97 11.95
CA TYR A 182 6.48 9.40 13.25
C TYR A 182 5.52 10.33 13.98
N ALA A 183 4.93 11.32 13.29
CA ALA A 183 3.96 12.23 13.87
C ALA A 183 2.74 11.48 14.42
N GLN A 184 2.14 10.57 13.62
CA GLN A 184 1.01 9.73 14.04
C GLN A 184 1.34 8.85 15.26
N GLN A 185 2.50 8.20 15.22
CA GLN A 185 2.94 7.33 16.32
C GLN A 185 3.28 8.10 17.60
N LYS A 186 3.79 9.31 17.46
CA LYS A 186 4.09 10.21 18.58
C LYS A 186 2.80 10.71 19.22
N GLU A 187 1.82 11.15 18.43
CA GLU A 187 0.48 11.53 18.88
C GLU A 187 -0.20 10.40 19.66
N MET A 188 -0.30 9.22 19.05
CA MET A 188 -0.88 8.03 19.71
C MET A 188 -0.17 7.67 21.02
N PHE A 189 1.15 7.81 21.05
CA PHE A 189 1.95 7.53 22.24
C PHE A 189 1.67 8.55 23.35
N ASP A 190 1.65 9.85 23.04
CA ASP A 190 1.47 10.92 24.04
C ASP A 190 0.05 10.94 24.60
N GLU A 191 -0.95 10.81 23.72
CA GLU A 191 -2.35 10.85 24.08
C GLU A 191 -2.91 9.49 24.58
N LYS A 192 -2.07 8.44 24.60
CA LYS A 192 -2.47 7.06 24.95
C LYS A 192 -3.64 6.52 24.11
N LYS A 193 -3.76 7.01 22.89
CA LYS A 193 -4.74 6.56 21.90
C LYS A 193 -4.20 5.41 21.05
N HIS A 194 -5.10 4.59 20.51
CA HIS A 194 -4.76 3.49 19.59
C HIS A 194 -5.22 3.75 18.15
N ARG A 195 -5.87 4.89 17.90
CA ARG A 195 -6.43 5.26 16.61
C ARG A 195 -6.01 6.68 16.26
N VAL A 196 -5.74 6.89 14.98
CA VAL A 196 -5.46 8.19 14.36
C VAL A 196 -6.05 8.16 12.95
N ALA A 197 -6.48 9.32 12.47
CA ALA A 197 -6.98 9.45 11.09
C ALA A 197 -5.89 9.08 10.09
N GLU A 198 -6.28 8.48 8.98
CA GLU A 198 -5.39 8.09 7.87
C GLU A 198 -4.14 7.31 8.33
N ARG A 199 -4.32 6.44 9.34
CA ARG A 199 -3.21 5.70 9.96
C ARG A 199 -2.38 4.94 8.94
N ILE A 200 -1.08 5.21 8.89
CA ILE A 200 -0.12 4.48 8.08
C ILE A 200 0.11 3.10 8.71
N VAL A 201 -0.15 2.05 7.93
CA VAL A 201 -0.02 0.64 8.33
C VAL A 201 1.16 -0.07 7.67
N SER A 202 1.76 0.55 6.65
CA SER A 202 2.98 0.08 5.99
C SER A 202 3.85 1.27 5.57
N VAL A 203 5.14 1.17 5.83
CA VAL A 203 6.10 2.23 5.44
C VAL A 203 6.36 2.22 3.93
N THR A 204 6.35 1.03 3.33
CA THR A 204 6.60 0.84 1.89
C THR A 204 5.36 0.98 1.03
N GLN A 205 4.16 0.85 1.64
CA GLN A 205 2.87 0.97 0.97
C GLN A 205 1.97 1.93 1.76
N PRO A 206 2.27 3.25 1.74
CA PRO A 206 1.58 4.23 2.57
C PRO A 206 0.11 4.45 2.19
N TYR A 207 -0.30 3.99 1.02
CA TYR A 207 -1.69 3.98 0.55
C TYR A 207 -2.54 2.86 1.17
N ALA A 208 -1.91 1.80 1.71
CA ALA A 208 -2.64 0.70 2.31
C ALA A 208 -3.41 1.17 3.55
N ARG A 209 -4.67 0.73 3.64
CA ARG A 209 -5.58 1.06 4.74
C ARG A 209 -6.15 -0.22 5.34
N PRO A 210 -6.52 -0.22 6.63
CA PRO A 210 -7.27 -1.30 7.21
C PRO A 210 -8.73 -1.26 6.73
N VAL A 211 -9.23 -2.39 6.28
CA VAL A 211 -10.63 -2.58 5.90
C VAL A 211 -11.23 -3.69 6.75
N VAL A 212 -12.27 -3.37 7.51
CA VAL A 212 -12.98 -4.33 8.34
C VAL A 212 -14.00 -5.07 7.46
N ARG A 213 -13.84 -6.39 7.32
CA ARG A 213 -14.70 -7.21 6.47
C ARG A 213 -15.62 -8.17 7.22
N GLY A 214 -15.63 -8.15 8.53
CA GLY A 214 -16.49 -9.01 9.34
C GLY A 214 -16.26 -10.52 9.22
N LYS A 215 -15.15 -10.95 8.59
CA LYS A 215 -14.79 -12.38 8.50
C LYS A 215 -14.34 -12.92 9.86
N VAL A 216 -14.73 -14.14 10.20
CA VAL A 216 -14.41 -14.75 11.50
C VAL A 216 -12.91 -14.96 11.71
N LYS A 217 -12.15 -15.37 10.67
CA LYS A 217 -10.71 -15.64 10.80
C LYS A 217 -9.84 -14.40 10.67
N ASP A 218 -10.14 -13.54 9.72
CA ASP A 218 -9.34 -12.34 9.42
C ASP A 218 -10.30 -11.14 9.32
N PRO A 219 -10.69 -10.55 10.46
CA PRO A 219 -11.70 -9.48 10.47
C PRO A 219 -11.19 -8.18 9.82
N VAL A 220 -9.89 -8.01 9.69
CA VAL A 220 -9.27 -6.81 9.10
C VAL A 220 -8.31 -7.20 7.98
N GLU A 221 -8.61 -6.76 6.79
CA GLU A 221 -7.71 -6.84 5.63
C GLU A 221 -6.99 -5.49 5.45
N PHE A 222 -5.80 -5.53 4.86
CA PHE A 222 -5.01 -4.33 4.58
C PHE A 222 -4.78 -4.22 3.08
N GLY A 223 -5.00 -3.05 2.51
CA GLY A 223 -4.79 -2.83 1.08
C GLY A 223 -5.19 -1.44 0.62
N ALA A 224 -5.09 -1.20 -0.68
CA ALA A 224 -5.63 -0.01 -1.30
C ALA A 224 -7.16 -0.08 -1.27
N LYS A 225 -7.81 1.01 -0.88
CA LYS A 225 -9.25 1.19 -1.03
C LYS A 225 -9.55 1.71 -2.43
N TYR A 226 -10.59 1.17 -3.00
CA TYR A 226 -11.12 1.62 -4.28
C TYR A 226 -12.62 1.83 -4.14
N ASP A 227 -13.13 2.89 -4.74
CA ASP A 227 -14.55 3.11 -4.92
C ASP A 227 -14.95 2.54 -6.29
N VAL A 228 -15.90 1.64 -6.28
CA VAL A 228 -16.37 0.94 -7.48
C VAL A 228 -17.84 1.22 -7.66
N SER A 229 -18.22 1.75 -8.82
CA SER A 229 -19.61 1.84 -9.23
C SER A 229 -20.00 0.62 -10.07
N VAL A 230 -21.22 0.15 -9.89
CA VAL A 230 -21.77 -0.98 -10.64
C VAL A 230 -23.10 -0.54 -11.23
N ASP A 231 -23.28 -0.74 -12.54
CA ASP A 231 -24.55 -0.46 -13.23
C ASP A 231 -25.55 -1.63 -13.06
N GLU A 232 -26.78 -1.44 -13.53
CA GLU A 232 -27.83 -2.46 -13.47
C GLU A 232 -27.47 -3.77 -14.20
N ARG A 233 -26.52 -3.72 -15.11
CA ARG A 233 -26.05 -4.85 -15.91
C ARG A 233 -24.86 -5.56 -15.26
N GLY A 234 -24.40 -5.09 -14.11
CA GLY A 234 -23.24 -5.64 -13.40
C GLY A 234 -21.88 -5.20 -13.94
N HIS A 235 -21.84 -4.17 -14.80
CA HIS A 235 -20.55 -3.62 -15.23
C HIS A 235 -19.95 -2.77 -14.12
N ALA A 236 -18.74 -3.09 -13.73
CA ALA A 236 -18.01 -2.39 -12.69
C ALA A 236 -17.08 -1.33 -13.27
N ARG A 237 -17.12 -0.12 -12.71
CA ARG A 237 -16.19 0.97 -13.03
C ARG A 237 -15.44 1.37 -11.78
N LEU A 238 -14.13 1.54 -11.91
CA LEU A 238 -13.28 2.07 -10.87
C LEU A 238 -13.35 3.60 -10.91
N GLU A 239 -13.81 4.22 -9.80
CA GLU A 239 -13.97 5.69 -9.71
C GLU A 239 -12.70 6.34 -9.13
N HIS A 240 -12.14 5.78 -8.06
CA HIS A 240 -10.91 6.26 -7.41
C HIS A 240 -10.07 5.12 -6.80
#